data_040cdf9be7833cd9bec60ed3f21b5377
#
_entry.id   040cdf9be7833cd9bec60ed3f21b5377
#
_cell.length_a   1.000
_cell.length_b   1.000
_cell.length_c   1.000
_cell.angle_alpha   90.00
_cell.angle_beta   90.00
_cell.angle_gamma   90.00
#
_symmetry.space_group_name_H-M   'P 1'
#
loop_
_entity.id
_entity.type
_entity.pdbx_description
1 polymer ?
#
loop_
_entity_poly.entity_id
_entity_poly.type
_entity_poly.pdbx_seq_one_letter_code
_entity_poly.pdbx_strand_id
1 'polypeptide(L)'
;MARIFVTGGAGYIGSHVVKALGEAGYEVRTYDNLSTGNRWAILYGDLVEGDIADREALKKALKDFRPDAVMHFAAFIEVAESVRQPLKYYRNNTVNALGLLETLQELGIPRFIFSSTAAVFRARVIRWVGFL
;
A
#
# COMPACT_ATOMS: atom_id res chain seq x y z
N MET A 1 7.53 19.25 -0.49
CA MET A 1 6.49 18.53 0.25
C MET A 1 6.66 17.03 0.04
N ALA A 2 6.51 16.25 1.10
CA ALA A 2 6.69 14.81 0.99
C ALA A 2 5.57 14.16 0.17
N ARG A 3 5.96 13.17 -0.61
CA ARG A 3 5.05 12.37 -1.45
C ARG A 3 4.88 11.00 -0.82
N ILE A 4 3.64 10.61 -0.62
CA ILE A 4 3.29 9.33 0.00
C ILE A 4 2.50 8.48 -1.00
N PHE A 5 2.99 7.28 -1.24
CA PHE A 5 2.32 6.29 -2.07
C PHE A 5 1.58 5.32 -1.17
N VAL A 6 0.29 5.17 -1.36
CA VAL A 6 -0.56 4.35 -0.49
C VAL A 6 -1.14 3.19 -1.29
N THR A 7 -0.75 1.96 -0.95
CA THR A 7 -1.41 0.78 -1.51
C THR A 7 -2.66 0.47 -0.69
N GLY A 8 -3.75 0.13 -1.36
CA GLY A 8 -5.01 -0.14 -0.67
C GLY A 8 -5.68 1.12 -0.11
N GLY A 9 -5.38 2.28 -0.69
CA GLY A 9 -5.92 3.56 -0.23
C GLY A 9 -7.40 3.75 -0.45
N ALA A 10 -8.05 2.90 -1.25
CA ALA A 10 -9.50 2.94 -1.47
C ALA A 10 -10.28 2.07 -0.48
N GLY A 11 -9.60 1.30 0.36
CA GLY A 11 -10.21 0.50 1.42
C GLY A 11 -10.58 1.35 2.64
N TYR A 12 -11.16 0.70 3.66
CA TYR A 12 -11.65 1.42 4.84
C TYR A 12 -10.53 2.17 5.58
N ILE A 13 -9.50 1.45 6.03
CA ILE A 13 -8.40 2.08 6.76
C ILE A 13 -7.58 2.98 5.84
N GLY A 14 -7.26 2.48 4.64
CA GLY A 14 -6.46 3.23 3.68
C GLY A 14 -7.08 4.57 3.30
N SER A 15 -8.40 4.63 3.10
CA SER A 15 -9.07 5.88 2.73
C SER A 15 -9.04 6.92 3.85
N HIS A 16 -9.14 6.49 5.11
CA HIS A 16 -8.97 7.40 6.24
C HIS A 16 -7.54 7.94 6.33
N VAL A 17 -6.55 7.10 6.05
CA VAL A 17 -5.15 7.52 6.03
C VAL A 17 -4.89 8.51 4.88
N VAL A 18 -5.42 8.23 3.68
CA VAL A 18 -5.31 9.14 2.53
C VAL A 18 -5.90 10.51 2.87
N LYS A 19 -7.07 10.53 3.50
CA LYS A 19 -7.69 11.78 3.94
C LYS A 19 -6.80 12.54 4.93
N ALA A 20 -6.28 11.86 5.94
CA ALA A 20 -5.42 12.47 6.95
C ALA A 20 -4.14 13.03 6.33
N LEU A 21 -3.53 12.30 5.39
CA LEU A 21 -2.34 12.76 4.68
C LEU A 21 -2.63 14.00 3.84
N GLY A 22 -3.73 13.98 3.10
CA GLY A 22 -4.14 15.13 2.29
C GLY A 22 -4.41 16.37 3.13
N GLU A 23 -5.11 16.23 4.25
CA GLU A 23 -5.36 17.32 5.18
C GLU A 23 -4.08 17.88 5.81
N ALA A 24 -3.09 17.02 6.02
CA ALA A 24 -1.78 17.43 6.52
C ALA A 24 -0.89 18.07 5.45
N GLY A 25 -1.33 18.11 4.20
CA GLY A 25 -0.61 18.76 3.12
C GLY A 25 0.35 17.87 2.34
N TYR A 26 0.33 16.55 2.56
CA TYR A 26 1.13 15.63 1.76
C TYR A 26 0.55 15.42 0.38
N GLU A 27 1.42 15.19 -0.58
CA GLU A 27 1.04 14.76 -1.92
C GLU A 27 0.86 13.24 -1.89
N VAL A 28 -0.32 12.75 -2.30
CA VAL A 28 -0.67 11.33 -2.14
C VAL A 28 -1.03 10.71 -3.49
N ARG A 29 -0.50 9.52 -3.74
CA ARG A 29 -0.99 8.64 -4.81
C ARG A 29 -1.47 7.34 -4.20
N THR A 30 -2.70 6.97 -4.51
CA THR A 30 -3.28 5.69 -4.13
C THR A 30 -3.11 4.67 -5.26
N TYR A 31 -2.71 3.45 -4.92
CA TYR A 31 -2.67 2.31 -5.81
C TYR A 31 -3.57 1.22 -5.25
N ASP A 32 -4.63 0.88 -5.99
CA ASP A 32 -5.66 -0.04 -5.51
C ASP A 32 -6.30 -0.75 -6.69
N ASN A 33 -6.59 -2.03 -6.56
CA ASN A 33 -7.29 -2.79 -7.59
C ASN A 33 -8.81 -2.68 -7.50
N LEU A 34 -9.30 -1.98 -6.48
CA LEU A 34 -10.72 -1.74 -6.22
C LEU A 34 -11.55 -3.01 -5.99
N SER A 35 -10.90 -4.11 -5.60
CA SER A 35 -11.61 -5.38 -5.34
C SER A 35 -12.54 -5.30 -4.13
N THR A 36 -12.15 -4.53 -3.11
CA THR A 36 -12.95 -4.31 -1.90
C THR A 36 -13.12 -2.82 -1.57
N GLY A 37 -12.36 -1.96 -2.22
CA GLY A 37 -12.42 -0.52 -2.02
C GLY A 37 -13.31 0.18 -3.04
N ASN A 38 -13.47 1.48 -2.86
CA ASN A 38 -14.31 2.31 -3.71
C ASN A 38 -13.56 3.55 -4.18
N ARG A 39 -13.66 3.85 -5.46
CA ARG A 39 -13.04 5.03 -6.07
C ARG A 39 -13.47 6.33 -5.38
N TRP A 40 -14.74 6.44 -5.01
CA TRP A 40 -15.30 7.63 -4.35
C TRP A 40 -14.74 7.87 -2.94
N ALA A 41 -14.10 6.85 -2.34
CA ALA A 41 -13.49 6.99 -1.02
C ALA A 41 -12.17 7.79 -1.05
N ILE A 42 -11.58 7.97 -2.23
CA ILE A 42 -10.34 8.74 -2.39
C ILE A 42 -10.68 10.22 -2.47
N LEU A 43 -10.39 10.94 -1.40
CA LEU A 43 -10.71 12.37 -1.29
C LEU A 43 -9.54 13.29 -1.64
N TYR A 44 -8.32 12.78 -1.63
CA TYR A 44 -7.11 13.55 -1.90
C TYR A 44 -6.17 12.79 -2.81
N GLY A 45 -5.47 13.52 -3.68
CA GLY A 45 -4.49 12.93 -4.58
C GLY A 45 -5.11 12.19 -5.75
N ASP A 46 -4.30 11.42 -6.45
CA ASP A 46 -4.76 10.62 -7.58
C ASP A 46 -4.87 9.13 -7.22
N LEU A 47 -5.59 8.41 -8.04
CA LEU A 47 -5.77 6.97 -7.93
C LEU A 47 -5.24 6.30 -9.19
N VAL A 48 -4.32 5.36 -9.01
CA VAL A 48 -3.90 4.44 -10.07
C VAL A 48 -4.55 3.10 -9.78
N GLU A 49 -5.42 2.66 -10.69
CA GLU A 49 -6.06 1.35 -10.57
C GLU A 49 -5.08 0.28 -11.05
N GLY A 50 -4.75 -0.64 -10.17
CA GLY A 50 -3.83 -1.73 -10.49
C GLY A 50 -3.73 -2.73 -9.37
N ASP A 51 -3.20 -3.90 -9.69
CA ASP A 51 -3.00 -4.98 -8.74
C ASP A 51 -1.57 -4.97 -8.24
N ILE A 52 -1.39 -5.17 -6.93
CA ILE A 52 -0.06 -5.24 -6.33
C ILE A 52 0.74 -6.45 -6.82
N ALA A 53 0.07 -7.47 -7.34
CA ALA A 53 0.70 -8.63 -7.98
C ALA A 53 1.30 -8.29 -9.35
N ASP A 54 0.82 -7.23 -9.99
CA ASP A 54 1.35 -6.76 -11.27
C ASP A 54 2.56 -5.84 -11.01
N ARG A 55 3.75 -6.45 -10.99
CA ARG A 55 4.99 -5.73 -10.67
C ARG A 55 5.34 -4.64 -11.69
N GLU A 56 5.02 -4.86 -12.96
CA GLU A 56 5.28 -3.87 -14.01
C GLU A 56 4.45 -2.60 -13.80
N ALA A 57 3.15 -2.76 -13.58
CA ALA A 57 2.25 -1.64 -13.31
C ALA A 57 2.61 -0.92 -12.02
N LEU A 58 2.91 -1.67 -10.96
CA LEU A 58 3.33 -1.12 -9.67
C LEU A 58 4.62 -0.31 -9.80
N LYS A 59 5.60 -0.87 -10.47
CA LYS A 59 6.89 -0.21 -10.68
C LYS A 59 6.73 1.08 -11.47
N LYS A 60 5.91 1.07 -12.52
CA LYS A 60 5.62 2.26 -13.31
C LYS A 60 4.96 3.35 -12.46
N ALA A 61 3.95 2.99 -11.68
CA ALA A 61 3.25 3.95 -10.83
C ALA A 61 4.19 4.57 -9.78
N LEU A 62 5.10 3.78 -9.22
CA LEU A 62 6.09 4.25 -8.26
C LEU A 62 7.13 5.15 -8.92
N LYS A 63 7.63 4.78 -10.10
CA LYS A 63 8.63 5.58 -10.82
C LYS A 63 8.07 6.94 -11.23
N ASP A 64 6.83 6.98 -11.70
CA ASP A 64 6.19 8.23 -12.12
C ASP A 64 5.97 9.17 -10.94
N PHE A 65 5.63 8.63 -9.79
CA PHE A 65 5.30 9.42 -8.60
C PHE A 65 6.52 9.81 -7.78
N ARG A 66 7.53 8.95 -7.71
CA ARG A 66 8.75 9.12 -6.89
C ARG A 66 8.42 9.43 -5.43
N PRO A 67 7.80 8.51 -4.71
CA PRO A 67 7.42 8.77 -3.33
C PRO A 67 8.61 8.82 -2.38
N ASP A 68 8.46 9.58 -1.31
CA ASP A 68 9.40 9.57 -0.19
C ASP A 68 9.15 8.41 0.76
N ALA A 69 7.91 7.94 0.79
CA ALA A 69 7.49 6.81 1.63
C ALA A 69 6.32 6.07 1.00
N VAL A 70 6.20 4.79 1.35
CA VAL A 70 5.08 3.94 0.93
C VAL A 70 4.37 3.42 2.17
N MET A 71 3.06 3.55 2.19
CA MET A 71 2.18 2.98 3.22
C MET A 71 1.38 1.85 2.59
N HIS A 72 1.47 0.66 3.16
CA HIS A 72 0.89 -0.54 2.58
C HIS A 72 -0.33 -1.02 3.36
N PHE A 73 -1.51 -0.87 2.75
CA PHE A 73 -2.78 -1.34 3.28
C PHE A 73 -3.48 -2.36 2.37
N ALA A 74 -2.86 -2.74 1.27
CA ALA A 74 -3.44 -3.66 0.28
C ALA A 74 -3.30 -5.11 0.75
N ALA A 75 -4.09 -5.50 1.73
CA ALA A 75 -4.09 -6.86 2.27
C ALA A 75 -5.52 -7.33 2.54
N PHE A 76 -5.74 -8.64 2.45
CA PHE A 76 -7.01 -9.23 2.86
C PHE A 76 -7.07 -9.32 4.39
N ILE A 77 -8.22 -9.03 4.97
CA ILE A 77 -8.40 -8.92 6.42
C ILE A 77 -9.38 -9.94 7.01
N GLU A 78 -10.03 -10.74 6.18
CA GLU A 78 -11.05 -11.70 6.62
C GLU A 78 -10.43 -13.02 7.10
N VAL A 79 -10.38 -13.23 8.41
CA VAL A 79 -9.78 -14.43 9.02
C VAL A 79 -10.49 -15.71 8.57
N ALA A 80 -11.82 -15.69 8.51
CA ALA A 80 -12.59 -16.86 8.07
C ALA A 80 -12.26 -17.26 6.63
N GLU A 81 -12.10 -16.28 5.74
CA GLU A 81 -11.71 -16.54 4.37
C GLU A 81 -10.26 -17.05 4.28
N SER A 82 -9.37 -16.57 5.14
CA SER A 82 -7.97 -17.00 5.15
C SER A 82 -7.83 -18.49 5.51
N VAL A 83 -8.71 -19.01 6.33
CA VAL A 83 -8.74 -20.45 6.67
C VAL A 83 -9.24 -21.28 5.49
N ARG A 84 -10.23 -20.80 4.76
CA ARG A 84 -10.80 -21.49 3.59
C ARG A 84 -9.95 -21.38 2.34
N GLN A 85 -9.26 -20.26 2.17
CA GLN A 85 -8.42 -19.98 1.00
C GLN A 85 -7.03 -19.51 1.42
N PRO A 86 -6.25 -20.36 2.07
CA PRO A 86 -4.95 -19.94 2.63
C PRO A 86 -3.95 -19.49 1.58
N LEU A 87 -3.94 -20.10 0.39
CA LEU A 87 -3.01 -19.72 -0.68
C LEU A 87 -3.31 -18.31 -1.22
N LYS A 88 -4.59 -17.95 -1.29
CA LYS A 88 -5.00 -16.60 -1.71
C LYS A 88 -4.45 -15.55 -0.75
N TYR A 89 -4.60 -15.78 0.57
CA TYR A 89 -4.11 -14.85 1.59
C TYR A 89 -2.60 -14.81 1.65
N TYR A 90 -1.95 -15.97 1.57
CA TYR A 90 -0.49 -16.05 1.55
C TYR A 90 0.08 -15.27 0.36
N ARG A 91 -0.48 -15.48 -0.83
CA ARG A 91 -0.03 -14.79 -2.03
C ARG A 91 -0.24 -13.29 -1.93
N ASN A 92 -1.41 -12.85 -1.52
CA ASN A 92 -1.70 -11.42 -1.45
C ASN A 92 -0.96 -10.73 -0.30
N ASN A 93 -0.98 -11.32 0.89
CA ASN A 93 -0.46 -10.65 2.08
C ASN A 93 1.05 -10.83 2.27
N THR A 94 1.61 -11.93 1.82
CA THR A 94 3.03 -12.24 2.01
C THR A 94 3.84 -12.10 0.73
N VAL A 95 3.47 -12.82 -0.32
CA VAL A 95 4.24 -12.83 -1.57
C VAL A 95 4.19 -11.48 -2.26
N ASN A 96 3.01 -10.87 -2.33
CA ASN A 96 2.86 -9.56 -2.97
C ASN A 96 3.52 -8.45 -2.16
N ALA A 97 3.48 -8.53 -0.82
CA ALA A 97 4.20 -7.60 0.03
C ALA A 97 5.71 -7.70 -0.16
N LEU A 98 6.23 -8.91 -0.30
CA LEU A 98 7.65 -9.13 -0.62
C LEU A 98 8.00 -8.52 -1.97
N GLY A 99 7.16 -8.73 -2.99
CA GLY A 99 7.34 -8.11 -4.30
C GLY A 99 7.36 -6.59 -4.27
N LEU A 100 6.49 -6.00 -3.45
CA LEU A 100 6.50 -4.56 -3.22
C LEU A 100 7.81 -4.11 -2.60
N LEU A 101 8.27 -4.78 -1.55
CA LEU A 101 9.53 -4.45 -0.88
C LEU A 101 10.73 -4.55 -1.84
N GLU A 102 10.79 -5.58 -2.67
CA GLU A 102 11.83 -5.73 -3.67
C GLU A 102 11.81 -4.57 -4.68
N THR A 103 10.62 -4.15 -5.11
CA THR A 103 10.47 -3.02 -6.02
C THR A 103 10.92 -1.71 -5.38
N LEU A 104 10.58 -1.49 -4.11
CA LEU A 104 11.03 -0.31 -3.37
C LEU A 104 12.54 -0.28 -3.24
N GLN A 105 13.16 -1.43 -3.00
CA GLN A 105 14.61 -1.55 -2.92
C GLN A 105 15.26 -1.21 -4.26
N GLU A 106 14.75 -1.74 -5.36
CA GLU A 106 15.25 -1.43 -6.70
C GLU A 106 15.18 0.06 -7.02
N LEU A 107 14.11 0.73 -6.59
CA LEU A 107 13.88 2.15 -6.87
C LEU A 107 14.53 3.09 -5.85
N GLY A 108 15.12 2.54 -4.79
CA GLY A 108 15.77 3.35 -3.76
C GLY A 108 14.80 4.13 -2.87
N ILE A 109 13.59 3.64 -2.70
CA ILE A 109 12.59 4.27 -1.83
C ILE A 109 12.84 3.81 -0.39
N PRO A 110 13.22 4.73 0.54
CA PRO A 110 13.83 4.33 1.80
C PRO A 110 12.84 4.08 2.95
N ARG A 111 11.59 4.46 2.81
CA ARG A 111 10.63 4.40 3.93
C ARG A 111 9.42 3.57 3.55
N PHE A 112 9.11 2.62 4.42
CA PHE A 112 7.97 1.73 4.25
C PHE A 112 7.21 1.60 5.56
N ILE A 113 5.92 1.85 5.52
CA ILE A 113 5.02 1.71 6.65
C ILE A 113 4.04 0.59 6.31
N PHE A 114 4.05 -0.43 7.13
CA PHE A 114 3.22 -1.61 6.94
C PHE A 114 2.09 -1.60 7.97
N SER A 115 0.85 -1.67 7.49
CA SER A 115 -0.28 -1.88 8.37
C SER A 115 -0.32 -3.36 8.76
N SER A 116 -0.11 -3.63 10.03
CA SER A 116 -0.23 -4.98 10.58
C SER A 116 -1.68 -5.45 10.52
N THR A 117 -1.94 -6.70 10.88
CA THR A 117 -3.30 -7.25 10.85
C THR A 117 -4.29 -6.34 11.58
N ALA A 118 -5.50 -6.22 11.03
CA ALA A 118 -6.58 -5.45 11.65
C ALA A 118 -6.91 -5.94 13.07
N ALA A 119 -6.64 -7.20 13.37
CA ALA A 119 -6.86 -7.78 14.69
C ALA A 119 -5.94 -7.21 15.78
N VAL A 120 -4.82 -6.60 15.41
CA VAL A 120 -3.84 -6.04 16.35
C VAL A 120 -3.89 -4.52 16.41
N PHE A 121 -4.48 -3.86 15.44
CA PHE A 121 -4.62 -2.40 15.34
C PHE A 121 -3.30 -1.63 15.51
N ARG A 122 -2.20 -2.17 14.99
CA ARG A 122 -0.89 -1.52 15.05
C ARG A 122 -0.31 -1.33 13.66
N ALA A 123 0.05 -0.10 13.36
CA ALA A 123 0.93 0.20 12.24
C ALA A 123 2.38 0.06 12.73
N ARG A 124 3.20 -0.66 11.98
CA ARG A 124 4.64 -0.72 12.24
C ARG A 124 5.37 0.09 11.18
N VAL A 125 6.22 0.97 11.63
CA VAL A 125 7.13 1.69 10.76
C VAL A 125 8.39 0.85 10.61
N ILE A 126 8.60 0.32 9.42
CA ILE A 126 9.85 -0.34 9.09
C ILE A 126 10.70 0.70 8.38
N ARG A 127 11.68 1.22 9.09
CA ARG A 127 12.68 2.05 8.45
C ARG A 127 13.63 1.12 7.74
N TRP A 128 13.69 1.26 6.47
CA TRP A 128 14.64 0.55 5.64
C TRP A 128 16.00 1.17 5.90
N VAL A 129 16.66 0.68 6.93
CA VAL A 129 18.01 1.15 7.24
C VAL A 129 18.92 0.51 6.22
N GLY A 130 19.25 1.33 5.22
CA GLY A 130 20.41 1.11 4.41
C GLY A 130 20.78 -0.32 4.11
N PHE A 131 20.30 -0.84 3.01
CA PHE A 131 21.11 -1.81 2.31
C PHE A 131 22.30 -1.05 1.77
N LEU A 132 23.22 -0.91 2.64
CA LEU A 132 24.55 -0.53 2.23
C LEU A 132 25.30 -1.75 1.79
#